data_58950b39ea59103d0cc5d5ed74282e45
#
_entry.id   58950b39ea59103d0cc5d5ed74282e45
#
_cell.length_a   1.000
_cell.length_b   1.000
_cell.length_c   1.000
_cell.angle_alpha   90.00
_cell.angle_beta   90.00
_cell.angle_gamma   90.00
#
_symmetry.space_group_name_H-M   'P 1'
#
loop_
_entity.id
_entity.type
_entity.pdbx_description
1 polymer ?
#
loop_
_entity_poly.entity_id
_entity_poly.type
_entity_poly.pdbx_seq_one_letter_code
_entity_poly.pdbx_strand_id
1 'polypeptide(L)'
;MADDGDNRLMPEKTVEWLQDEALRLCGTQVGCGHLQAVRIGPIKPKSSGPNWELLAFKPELFRDAHNNAMGVIHMMRGRYALAKRKT
;
A
#
# COMPACT_ATOMS: atom_id res chain seq x y z
N MET A 1 -22.10 -16.93 -6.04
CA MET A 1 -21.63 -16.60 -5.95
C MET A 1 -20.78 -16.22 -5.78
N ALA A 2 -20.77 -16.25 -5.63
CA ALA A 2 -20.13 -15.83 -5.30
C ALA A 2 -19.18 -15.72 -5.27
N ASP A 3 -19.07 -15.94 -5.17
CA ASP A 3 -18.35 -15.80 -5.02
C ASP A 3 -17.34 -15.55 -5.12
N ASP A 4 -17.24 -15.81 -5.01
CA ASP A 4 -16.35 -15.68 -4.95
C ASP A 4 -15.62 -14.89 -4.99
N GLY A 5 -15.59 -14.63 -4.84
CA GLY A 5 -15.29 -13.81 -5.00
C GLY A 5 -14.68 -13.05 -4.53
N ASP A 6 -14.55 -13.12 -3.85
CA ASP A 6 -14.03 -12.55 -3.15
C ASP A 6 -12.80 -11.90 -3.41
N ASN A 7 -11.87 -12.43 -3.29
CA ASN A 7 -10.64 -11.93 -3.58
C ASN A 7 -10.71 -11.13 -4.78
N ARG A 8 -11.46 -11.56 -5.58
CA ARG A 8 -11.64 -10.85 -6.77
C ARG A 8 -12.25 -9.55 -6.46
N LEU A 9 -12.61 -9.38 -5.23
CA LEU A 9 -13.16 -8.13 -4.85
C LEU A 9 -12.11 -7.10 -4.57
N MET A 10 -10.84 -7.46 -4.56
CA MET A 10 -9.78 -6.50 -4.36
C MET A 10 -9.27 -6.05 -5.72
N PRO A 11 -9.51 -4.80 -6.09
CA PRO A 11 -8.98 -4.31 -7.36
C PRO A 11 -7.46 -4.40 -7.39
N GLU A 12 -6.94 -4.79 -8.52
CA GLU A 12 -5.51 -4.85 -8.72
C GLU A 12 -5.01 -3.54 -9.29
N LYS A 13 -3.91 -3.04 -8.73
CA LYS A 13 -3.33 -1.78 -9.15
C LYS A 13 -1.85 -1.97 -9.41
N THR A 14 -1.29 -1.14 -10.28
CA THR A 14 0.15 -1.18 -10.54
C THR A 14 0.91 -0.65 -9.34
N VAL A 15 2.20 -0.95 -9.31
CA VAL A 15 3.05 -0.43 -8.23
C VAL A 15 3.08 1.10 -8.27
N GLU A 16 3.09 1.67 -9.47
CA GLU A 16 3.08 3.13 -9.60
C GLU A 16 1.82 3.73 -9.02
N TRP A 17 0.68 3.11 -9.33
CA TRP A 17 -0.58 3.61 -8.81
C TRP A 17 -0.61 3.53 -7.29
N LEU A 18 -0.16 2.40 -6.74
CA LEU A 18 -0.15 2.21 -5.29
C LEU A 18 0.78 3.21 -4.62
N GLN A 19 1.94 3.47 -5.21
CA GLN A 19 2.87 4.42 -4.63
C GLN A 19 2.31 5.85 -4.66
N ASP A 20 1.68 6.24 -5.77
CA ASP A 20 1.10 7.56 -5.87
C ASP A 20 -0.06 7.73 -4.90
N GLU A 21 -0.91 6.74 -4.80
CA GLU A 21 -2.05 6.82 -3.90
C GLU A 21 -1.60 6.81 -2.45
N ALA A 22 -0.60 5.99 -2.13
CA ALA A 22 -0.05 5.96 -0.79
C ALA A 22 0.56 7.30 -0.42
N LEU A 23 1.28 7.91 -1.35
CA LEU A 23 1.87 9.22 -1.10
C LEU A 23 0.78 10.26 -0.84
N ARG A 24 -0.26 10.26 -1.64
CA ARG A 24 -1.35 11.19 -1.47
C ARG A 24 -2.02 11.04 -0.11
N LEU A 25 -2.33 9.81 0.26
CA LEU A 25 -3.04 9.55 1.50
C LEU A 25 -2.15 9.72 2.73
N CYS A 26 -0.92 9.22 2.66
CA CYS A 26 0.00 9.38 3.78
C CYS A 26 0.30 10.85 4.02
N GLY A 27 0.39 11.62 2.96
CA GLY A 27 0.70 13.04 3.10
C GLY A 27 -0.36 13.83 3.85
N THR A 28 -1.57 13.29 3.98
CA THR A 28 -2.61 13.96 4.75
C THR A 28 -2.52 13.66 6.23
N GLN A 29 -1.64 12.74 6.63
CA GLN A 29 -1.52 12.37 8.03
C GLN A 29 -0.65 13.37 8.78
N VAL A 30 -0.92 13.49 10.08
CA VAL A 30 -0.17 14.40 10.91
C VAL A 30 1.31 14.02 10.89
N GLY A 31 2.16 14.99 10.62
CA GLY A 31 3.60 14.78 10.59
C GLY A 31 4.14 14.28 9.26
N CYS A 32 3.29 14.06 8.27
CA CYS A 32 3.71 13.47 7.00
C CYS A 32 3.61 14.42 5.82
N GLY A 33 3.35 15.70 6.06
CA GLY A 33 3.14 16.63 4.97
C GLY A 33 4.36 16.87 4.10
N HIS A 34 5.54 16.51 4.59
CA HIS A 34 6.79 16.71 3.84
C HIS A 34 7.19 15.46 3.03
N LEU A 35 6.38 14.43 3.07
CA LEU A 35 6.69 13.19 2.39
C LEU A 35 6.76 13.41 0.89
N GLN A 36 7.77 12.85 0.25
CA GLN A 36 8.00 13.03 -1.18
C GLN A 36 7.76 11.78 -1.98
N ALA A 37 7.91 10.61 -1.37
CA ALA A 37 7.70 9.37 -2.08
C ALA A 37 7.40 8.24 -1.10
N VAL A 38 6.67 7.25 -1.59
CA VAL A 38 6.40 6.02 -0.87
C VAL A 38 6.80 4.89 -1.80
N ARG A 39 7.66 3.99 -1.32
CA ARG A 39 8.13 2.87 -2.13
C ARG A 39 7.44 1.60 -1.71
N ILE A 40 6.94 0.88 -2.68
CA ILE A 40 6.18 -0.33 -2.48
C ILE A 40 6.74 -1.42 -3.36
N GLY A 41 6.71 -2.66 -2.88
CA GLY A 41 7.19 -3.77 -3.67
C GLY A 41 6.37 -5.03 -3.42
N PRO A 42 6.57 -6.04 -4.26
CA PRO A 42 5.82 -7.29 -4.13
C PRO A 42 6.37 -8.17 -3.02
N ILE A 43 5.48 -8.97 -2.45
CA ILE A 43 5.89 -10.05 -1.57
C ILE A 43 5.08 -11.28 -1.92
N LYS A 44 5.57 -12.44 -1.52
CA LYS A 44 4.80 -13.65 -1.66
C LYS A 44 3.81 -13.77 -0.54
N PRO A 45 2.52 -13.82 -0.84
CA PRO A 45 1.55 -14.00 0.24
C PRO A 45 1.64 -15.41 0.79
N LYS A 46 1.45 -15.53 2.08
CA LYS A 46 1.52 -16.84 2.70
C LYS A 46 0.28 -17.65 2.45
N SER A 47 -0.84 -17.09 2.50
CA SER A 47 -2.05 -17.78 2.14
C SER A 47 -2.92 -16.80 1.41
N SER A 48 -3.72 -16.07 2.13
CA SER A 48 -4.60 -15.12 1.49
C SER A 48 -4.30 -13.70 1.88
N GLY A 49 -3.12 -13.41 2.29
CA GLY A 49 -2.77 -12.05 2.68
C GLY A 49 -2.46 -11.17 1.51
N PRO A 50 -2.11 -9.91 1.79
CA PRO A 50 -1.73 -8.98 0.74
C PRO A 50 -0.46 -9.47 0.02
N ASN A 51 -0.34 -9.08 -1.23
CA ASN A 51 0.79 -9.49 -2.04
C ASN A 51 1.79 -8.37 -2.28
N TRP A 52 1.75 -7.34 -1.46
CA TRP A 52 2.70 -6.24 -1.55
C TRP A 52 2.93 -5.64 -0.17
N GLU A 53 4.02 -4.91 -0.05
CA GLU A 53 4.37 -4.31 1.23
C GLU A 53 5.04 -2.97 1.01
N LEU A 54 5.11 -2.20 2.07
CA LEU A 54 5.85 -0.96 2.07
C LEU A 54 7.34 -1.27 2.15
N LEU A 55 8.13 -0.61 1.32
CA LEU A 55 9.57 -0.74 1.36
C LEU A 55 10.22 0.45 2.08
N ALA A 56 9.75 1.65 1.81
CA ALA A 56 10.35 2.84 2.42
C ALA A 56 9.48 4.06 2.23
N PHE A 57 9.62 4.99 3.16
CA PHE A 57 9.13 6.35 3.00
C PHE A 57 10.32 7.25 2.68
N LYS A 58 10.10 8.25 1.85
CA LYS A 58 11.15 9.20 1.51
C LYS A 58 10.65 10.62 1.73
N PRO A 59 11.22 11.38 2.61
CA PRO A 59 12.26 10.98 3.56
C PRO A 59 11.68 10.05 4.62
N GLU A 60 12.56 9.38 5.36
CA GLU A 60 12.13 8.47 6.40
C GLU A 60 11.22 9.17 7.40
N LEU A 61 10.23 8.43 7.87
CA LEU A 61 9.32 8.91 8.90
C LEU A 61 9.65 8.24 10.22
N PHE A 62 9.43 8.95 11.31
CA PHE A 62 9.77 8.46 12.63
C PHE A 62 8.59 8.58 13.57
N ARG A 63 8.54 7.68 14.54
CA ARG A 63 7.59 7.75 15.65
C ARG A 63 6.16 7.88 15.16
N ASP A 64 5.46 8.90 15.65
CA ASP A 64 4.05 9.05 15.35
C ASP A 64 3.78 9.25 13.86
N ALA A 65 4.64 9.99 13.17
CA ALA A 65 4.46 10.16 11.74
C ALA A 65 4.54 8.82 11.02
N HIS A 66 5.51 7.99 11.40
CA HIS A 66 5.64 6.66 10.82
C HIS A 66 4.39 5.83 11.11
N ASN A 67 3.93 5.83 12.33
CA ASN A 67 2.76 5.06 12.71
C ASN A 67 1.51 5.52 11.98
N ASN A 68 1.35 6.84 11.85
CA ASN A 68 0.21 7.39 11.13
C ASN A 68 0.21 6.95 9.67
N ALA A 69 1.38 7.02 9.03
CA ALA A 69 1.50 6.61 7.64
C ALA A 69 1.29 5.10 7.50
N MET A 70 1.81 4.32 8.45
CA MET A 70 1.62 2.87 8.40
C MET A 70 0.15 2.49 8.50
N GLY A 71 -0.64 3.28 9.22
CA GLY A 71 -2.08 3.04 9.26
C GLY A 71 -2.71 3.12 7.88
N VAL A 72 -2.26 4.08 7.07
CA VAL A 72 -2.72 4.21 5.69
C VAL A 72 -2.28 3.00 4.88
N ILE A 73 -1.02 2.59 5.04
CA ILE A 73 -0.49 1.45 4.29
C ILE A 73 -1.29 0.19 4.62
N HIS A 74 -1.56 -0.05 5.89
CA HIS A 74 -2.35 -1.20 6.30
C HIS A 74 -3.75 -1.18 5.68
N MET A 75 -4.37 -0.03 5.68
CA MET A 75 -5.69 0.11 5.09
C MET A 75 -5.64 -0.22 3.60
N MET A 76 -4.65 0.30 2.90
CA MET A 76 -4.52 0.05 1.46
C MET A 76 -4.24 -1.42 1.17
N ARG A 77 -3.43 -2.07 2.01
CA ARG A 77 -3.14 -3.49 1.81
C ARG A 77 -4.40 -4.35 1.93
N GLY A 78 -5.37 -3.87 2.69
CA GLY A 78 -6.64 -4.57 2.80
C GLY A 78 -7.62 -4.25 1.69
N ARG A 79 -7.33 -3.21 0.89
CA ARG A 79 -8.24 -2.77 -0.16
C ARG A 79 -7.79 -3.09 -1.57
N TYR A 80 -6.47 -3.13 -1.79
CA TYR A 80 -5.93 -3.26 -3.14
C TYR A 80 -4.91 -4.37 -3.20
N ALA A 81 -4.87 -5.04 -4.33
CA ALA A 81 -3.84 -6.03 -4.61
C ALA A 81 -2.89 -5.44 -5.65
N LEU A 82 -1.64 -5.89 -5.61
CA LEU A 82 -0.68 -5.49 -6.61
C LEU A 82 -0.90 -6.32 -7.86
N ALA A 83 -1.04 -5.67 -8.99
CA ALA A 83 -1.25 -6.35 -10.25
C ALA A 83 -0.01 -7.15 -10.60
N LYS A 84 -0.21 -8.36 -11.09
CA LYS A 84 0.89 -9.18 -11.51
C LYS A 84 1.50 -8.59 -12.75
N ARG A 85 2.81 -8.58 -12.75
CA ARG A 85 3.51 -8.09 -13.91
C ARG A 85 3.44 -9.11 -15.01
N LYS A 86 3.13 -8.67 -16.19
CA LYS A 86 3.16 -9.54 -17.34
C LYS A 86 4.53 -9.56 -17.91
N THR A 87 5.05 -10.66 -18.22
CA THR A 87 6.39 -10.70 -18.81
C THR A 87 6.39 -11.46 -20.10
#